data_a7cb06e992a1d3be43b9b1e97d827a3e
#
_entry.id   a7cb06e992a1d3be43b9b1e97d827a3e
#
_cell.length_a   1.000
_cell.length_b   1.000
_cell.length_c   1.000
_cell.angle_alpha   90.00
_cell.angle_beta   90.00
_cell.angle_gamma   90.00
#
_symmetry.space_group_name_H-M   'P 1'
#
loop_
_entity.id
_entity.type
_entity.pdbx_description
1 polymer ?
#
loop_
_entity_poly.entity_id
_entity_poly.type
_entity_poly.pdbx_seq_one_letter_code
_entity_poly.pdbx_strand_id
1 'polypeptide(L)'
;EMVAGVLDYGNRMGIPTVNGAIQFDDTFIYNPLVFCGTAGIIPIKDIAKEVKPGHLLIAAGGRTGKDGLKGATFSSAELTTDSHEEDQTAVQIGNPIEEKKVADWVLAAREKGLIQFVTDCGAGGFSSAAGEMLRDTGGEVWLENAPLKAPDLESWQVFISESQERMVIAIDEKDLPELQKLADIYQTEIFVLAKADGSQRLKVMHHGTTVCDLHV
;
A
#
# COMPACT_ATOMS: atom_id res chain seq x y z
N GLU A 1 22.08 15.12 -1.41
CA GLU A 1 21.11 14.34 -2.20
C GLU A 1 19.88 14.00 -1.38
N MET A 2 19.96 13.44 -0.16
CA MET A 2 18.81 13.08 0.70
C MET A 2 17.84 14.24 0.94
N VAL A 3 18.36 15.41 1.35
CA VAL A 3 17.53 16.62 1.57
C VAL A 3 16.80 17.04 0.29
N ALA A 4 17.45 16.91 -0.87
CA ALA A 4 16.82 17.23 -2.15
C ALA A 4 15.69 16.24 -2.50
N GLY A 5 15.85 14.96 -2.17
CA GLY A 5 14.79 13.96 -2.35
C GLY A 5 13.56 14.25 -1.49
N VAL A 6 13.74 14.53 -0.20
CA VAL A 6 12.65 14.90 0.72
C VAL A 6 11.93 16.17 0.24
N LEU A 7 12.71 17.19 -0.18
CA LEU A 7 12.17 18.45 -0.70
C LEU A 7 11.33 18.24 -1.97
N ASP A 8 11.86 17.49 -2.94
CA ASP A 8 11.19 17.25 -4.23
C ASP A 8 9.88 16.49 -4.04
N TYR A 9 9.90 15.42 -3.24
CA TYR A 9 8.70 14.63 -2.97
C TYR A 9 7.63 15.46 -2.24
N GLY A 10 8.00 16.12 -1.14
CA GLY A 10 7.09 16.95 -0.34
C GLY A 10 6.46 18.09 -1.14
N ASN A 11 7.24 18.76 -1.99
CA ASN A 11 6.74 19.84 -2.86
C ASN A 11 5.70 19.34 -3.87
N ARG A 12 5.89 18.14 -4.42
CA ARG A 12 4.95 17.56 -5.38
C ARG A 12 3.67 17.05 -4.71
N MET A 13 3.77 16.56 -3.48
CA MET A 13 2.61 16.21 -2.65
C MET A 13 1.80 17.44 -2.22
N GLY A 14 2.46 18.59 -2.09
CA GLY A 14 1.84 19.84 -1.63
C GLY A 14 1.49 19.81 -0.13
N ILE A 15 2.16 18.97 0.67
CA ILE A 15 2.00 18.92 2.13
C ILE A 15 3.00 19.90 2.76
N PRO A 16 2.54 20.84 3.63
CA PRO A 16 3.43 21.79 4.25
C PRO A 16 4.34 21.12 5.28
N THR A 17 5.63 21.50 5.27
CA THR A 17 6.59 21.10 6.29
C THR A 17 6.45 21.98 7.51
N VAL A 18 6.17 21.39 8.66
CA VAL A 18 6.02 22.10 9.95
C VAL A 18 7.38 22.40 10.55
N ASN A 19 8.28 21.42 10.60
CA ASN A 19 9.64 21.56 11.09
C ASN A 19 10.55 20.48 10.49
N GLY A 20 11.84 20.59 10.77
CA GLY A 20 12.84 19.59 10.42
C GLY A 20 14.16 19.89 11.10
N ALA A 21 15.04 18.90 11.13
CA ALA A 21 16.40 19.06 11.63
C ALA A 21 17.36 18.20 10.80
N ILE A 22 18.60 18.65 10.68
CA ILE A 22 19.72 17.90 10.12
C ILE A 22 20.78 17.82 11.20
N GLN A 23 21.19 16.60 11.52
CA GLN A 23 22.25 16.34 12.51
C GLN A 23 23.34 15.50 11.87
N PHE A 24 24.57 15.71 12.29
CA PHE A 24 25.74 14.97 11.84
C PHE A 24 26.34 14.23 13.03
N ASP A 25 26.55 12.94 12.87
CA ASP A 25 27.18 12.07 13.86
C ASP A 25 27.96 10.98 13.11
N ASP A 26 29.16 10.67 13.60
CA ASP A 26 30.06 9.72 12.95
C ASP A 26 29.51 8.30 12.89
N THR A 27 28.53 7.95 13.74
CA THR A 27 27.85 6.64 13.72
C THR A 27 26.96 6.44 12.49
N PHE A 28 26.60 7.53 11.78
CA PHE A 28 25.75 7.48 10.58
C PHE A 28 26.49 7.63 9.25
N ILE A 29 27.82 7.52 9.25
CA ILE A 29 28.63 7.69 8.03
C ILE A 29 28.23 6.70 6.93
N TYR A 30 27.96 5.45 7.31
CA TYR A 30 27.67 4.36 6.37
C TYR A 30 26.17 4.08 6.22
N ASN A 31 25.35 4.46 7.20
CA ASN A 31 23.91 4.17 7.19
C ASN A 31 23.14 5.38 7.74
N PRO A 32 22.90 6.38 6.89
CA PRO A 32 22.19 7.59 7.31
C PRO A 32 20.73 7.28 7.66
N LEU A 33 20.23 7.89 8.73
CA LEU A 33 18.82 7.83 9.11
C LEU A 33 18.04 8.99 8.48
N VAL A 34 16.97 8.67 7.78
CA VAL A 34 15.97 9.65 7.31
C VAL A 34 14.64 9.33 7.99
N PHE A 35 14.08 10.30 8.70
CA PHE A 35 12.78 10.19 9.34
C PHE A 35 11.83 11.24 8.77
N CYS A 36 10.67 10.81 8.25
CA CYS A 36 9.59 11.67 7.83
C CYS A 36 8.32 11.29 8.58
N GLY A 37 7.87 12.15 9.47
CA GLY A 37 6.61 11.97 10.19
C GLY A 37 5.52 12.87 9.62
N THR A 38 4.29 12.38 9.58
CA THR A 38 3.11 13.15 9.18
C THR A 38 2.11 13.23 10.33
N ALA A 39 1.38 14.33 10.39
CA ALA A 39 0.28 14.50 11.34
C ALA A 39 -0.96 14.99 10.59
N GLY A 40 -2.13 14.50 11.00
CA GLY A 40 -3.40 14.88 10.40
C GLY A 40 -4.52 14.92 11.42
N ILE A 41 -5.68 15.42 11.00
CA ILE A 41 -6.90 15.46 11.80
C ILE A 41 -7.93 14.54 11.13
N ILE A 42 -8.49 13.61 11.90
CA ILE A 42 -9.57 12.74 11.45
C ILE A 42 -10.84 13.02 12.31
N PRO A 43 -12.03 13.12 11.70
CA PRO A 43 -13.27 13.20 12.47
C PRO A 43 -13.47 11.93 13.31
N ILE A 44 -13.96 12.10 14.56
CA ILE A 44 -14.16 10.98 15.50
C ILE A 44 -15.06 9.88 14.89
N LYS A 45 -16.07 10.26 14.10
CA LYS A 45 -16.96 9.30 13.42
C LYS A 45 -16.26 8.39 12.42
N ASP A 46 -15.10 8.80 11.90
CA ASP A 46 -14.35 8.09 10.88
C ASP A 46 -13.19 7.24 11.47
N ILE A 47 -13.06 7.19 12.81
CA ILE A 47 -12.00 6.41 13.49
C ILE A 47 -12.30 4.90 13.47
N ALA A 48 -13.60 4.53 13.49
CA ALA A 48 -14.00 3.13 13.54
C ALA A 48 -13.60 2.42 12.23
N LYS A 49 -12.96 1.25 12.38
CA LYS A 49 -12.53 0.41 11.27
C LYS A 49 -13.21 -0.94 11.42
N GLU A 50 -14.02 -1.34 10.45
CA GLU A 50 -14.70 -2.63 10.49
C GLU A 50 -14.84 -3.21 9.08
N VAL A 51 -14.42 -4.46 8.90
CA VAL A 51 -14.70 -5.24 7.70
C VAL A 51 -15.74 -6.30 8.03
N LYS A 52 -16.77 -6.39 7.20
CA LYS A 52 -17.86 -7.37 7.33
C LYS A 52 -17.89 -8.32 6.14
N PRO A 53 -18.41 -9.53 6.31
CA PRO A 53 -18.69 -10.40 5.16
C PRO A 53 -19.53 -9.66 4.11
N GLY A 54 -19.11 -9.75 2.84
CA GLY A 54 -19.70 -9.03 1.72
C GLY A 54 -18.99 -7.72 1.33
N HIS A 55 -18.15 -7.14 2.20
CA HIS A 55 -17.34 -5.99 1.82
C HIS A 55 -16.32 -6.35 0.75
N LEU A 56 -16.09 -5.43 -0.17
CA LEU A 56 -15.00 -5.49 -1.14
C LEU A 56 -13.78 -4.74 -0.59
N LEU A 57 -12.62 -5.29 -0.82
CA LEU A 57 -11.33 -4.62 -0.61
C LEU A 57 -10.88 -4.08 -1.96
N ILE A 58 -10.77 -2.76 -2.05
CA ILE A 58 -10.38 -2.05 -3.25
C ILE A 58 -8.96 -1.53 -3.06
N ALA A 59 -8.04 -1.98 -3.89
CA ALA A 59 -6.70 -1.41 -3.95
C ALA A 59 -6.66 -0.25 -4.95
N ALA A 60 -5.88 0.77 -4.62
CA ALA A 60 -5.75 1.99 -5.41
C ALA A 60 -4.29 2.44 -5.51
N GLY A 61 -3.93 3.07 -6.61
CA GLY A 61 -2.66 3.76 -6.78
C GLY A 61 -1.65 3.04 -7.66
N GLY A 62 -0.39 3.06 -7.26
CA GLY A 62 0.74 2.59 -8.06
C GLY A 62 0.63 1.12 -8.48
N ARG A 63 1.05 0.81 -9.71
CA ARG A 63 1.07 -0.55 -10.22
C ARG A 63 2.13 -1.39 -9.52
N THR A 64 1.87 -2.69 -9.42
CA THR A 64 2.74 -3.65 -8.74
C THR A 64 3.97 -4.01 -9.59
N GLY A 65 5.14 -3.91 -9.00
CA GLY A 65 6.43 -4.28 -9.59
C GLY A 65 7.25 -5.15 -8.63
N LYS A 66 8.56 -5.26 -8.90
CA LYS A 66 9.51 -5.97 -8.03
C LYS A 66 10.05 -5.11 -6.89
N ASP A 67 9.39 -3.98 -6.63
CA ASP A 67 9.82 -3.00 -5.62
C ASP A 67 9.72 -3.60 -4.22
N GLY A 68 10.77 -3.44 -3.44
CA GLY A 68 10.80 -3.81 -2.03
C GLY A 68 10.63 -5.30 -1.74
N LEU A 69 10.81 -6.18 -2.72
CA LEU A 69 10.79 -7.63 -2.49
C LEU A 69 11.84 -7.99 -1.45
N LYS A 70 11.37 -8.48 -0.27
CA LYS A 70 12.18 -8.68 0.94
C LYS A 70 12.77 -7.39 1.55
N GLY A 71 12.28 -6.21 1.18
CA GLY A 71 12.79 -4.92 1.62
C GLY A 71 12.77 -4.74 3.13
N ALA A 72 11.70 -5.17 3.80
CA ALA A 72 11.61 -5.16 5.26
C ALA A 72 12.67 -6.06 5.93
N THR A 73 12.98 -7.21 5.34
CA THR A 73 14.05 -8.10 5.81
C THR A 73 15.42 -7.49 5.55
N PHE A 74 15.61 -6.91 4.35
CA PHE A 74 16.85 -6.27 3.94
C PHE A 74 17.22 -5.07 4.82
N SER A 75 16.23 -4.23 5.17
CA SER A 75 16.44 -3.06 6.05
C SER A 75 16.95 -3.42 7.45
N SER A 76 16.79 -4.67 7.86
CA SER A 76 17.25 -5.22 9.15
C SER A 76 18.47 -6.12 9.04
N ALA A 77 18.98 -6.36 7.82
CA ALA A 77 20.12 -7.23 7.57
C ALA A 77 21.44 -6.45 7.62
N GLU A 78 22.53 -7.15 7.96
CA GLU A 78 23.88 -6.62 7.85
C GLU A 78 24.30 -6.60 6.38
N LEU A 79 24.70 -5.42 5.87
CA LEU A 79 25.11 -5.24 4.48
C LEU A 79 26.50 -5.83 4.26
N THR A 80 26.64 -6.68 3.25
CA THR A 80 27.91 -7.27 2.84
C THR A 80 28.26 -6.87 1.40
N THR A 81 29.50 -7.07 0.99
CA THR A 81 29.97 -6.76 -0.39
C THR A 81 29.27 -7.60 -1.47
N ASP A 82 28.64 -8.70 -1.11
CA ASP A 82 27.96 -9.61 -2.03
C ASP A 82 26.46 -9.32 -2.19
N SER A 83 25.95 -8.29 -1.50
CA SER A 83 24.54 -7.89 -1.49
C SER A 83 24.05 -7.26 -2.81
N HIS A 84 24.90 -7.00 -3.78
CA HIS A 84 24.61 -6.16 -4.96
C HIS A 84 23.49 -6.66 -5.88
N GLU A 85 23.22 -7.95 -6.00
CA GLU A 85 22.14 -8.44 -6.89
C GLU A 85 20.78 -8.45 -6.21
N GLU A 86 20.72 -8.70 -4.90
CA GLU A 86 19.48 -8.63 -4.11
C GLU A 86 19.07 -7.19 -3.86
N ASP A 87 20.01 -6.25 -3.77
CA ASP A 87 19.80 -4.84 -3.47
C ASP A 87 18.94 -4.11 -4.50
N GLN A 88 19.01 -4.49 -5.78
CA GLN A 88 18.25 -3.82 -6.84
C GLN A 88 16.74 -3.99 -6.70
N THR A 89 16.28 -5.10 -6.12
CA THR A 89 14.84 -5.34 -5.89
C THR A 89 14.34 -4.75 -4.57
N ALA A 90 15.24 -4.42 -3.64
CA ALA A 90 14.92 -3.76 -2.38
C ALA A 90 14.64 -2.26 -2.55
N VAL A 91 15.12 -1.64 -3.64
CA VAL A 91 14.90 -0.22 -3.92
C VAL A 91 13.43 0.03 -4.25
N GLN A 92 12.85 0.98 -3.53
CA GLN A 92 11.49 1.45 -3.72
C GLN A 92 11.52 2.84 -4.35
N ILE A 93 10.87 3.00 -5.51
CA ILE A 93 10.85 4.27 -6.24
C ILE A 93 9.48 4.91 -6.05
N GLY A 94 9.46 6.03 -5.31
CA GLY A 94 8.25 6.79 -5.06
C GLY A 94 7.80 7.63 -6.25
N ASN A 95 6.47 7.83 -6.35
CA ASN A 95 5.85 8.73 -7.32
C ASN A 95 4.87 9.69 -6.62
N PRO A 96 5.31 10.89 -6.23
CA PRO A 96 4.50 11.81 -5.42
C PRO A 96 3.21 12.25 -6.10
N ILE A 97 3.13 12.20 -7.43
CA ILE A 97 1.91 12.53 -8.17
C ILE A 97 0.86 11.43 -7.97
N GLU A 98 1.27 10.16 -8.01
CA GLU A 98 0.36 9.05 -7.74
C GLU A 98 -0.13 9.08 -6.28
N GLU A 99 0.75 9.35 -5.32
CA GLU A 99 0.34 9.51 -3.93
C GLU A 99 -0.65 10.66 -3.75
N LYS A 100 -0.42 11.80 -4.40
CA LYS A 100 -1.35 12.94 -4.35
C LYS A 100 -2.72 12.58 -4.90
N LYS A 101 -2.80 11.88 -6.04
CA LYS A 101 -4.06 11.41 -6.60
C LYS A 101 -4.80 10.46 -5.66
N VAL A 102 -4.09 9.47 -5.11
CA VAL A 102 -4.66 8.51 -4.14
C VAL A 102 -5.15 9.22 -2.89
N ALA A 103 -4.37 10.16 -2.35
CA ALA A 103 -4.76 10.93 -1.16
C ALA A 103 -6.04 11.74 -1.39
N ASP A 104 -6.14 12.45 -2.51
CA ASP A 104 -7.33 13.24 -2.85
C ASP A 104 -8.55 12.33 -3.11
N TRP A 105 -8.35 11.20 -3.76
CA TRP A 105 -9.41 10.20 -3.98
C TRP A 105 -9.92 9.61 -2.67
N VAL A 106 -9.02 9.20 -1.75
CA VAL A 106 -9.39 8.68 -0.43
C VAL A 106 -10.19 9.73 0.36
N LEU A 107 -9.75 10.99 0.34
CA LEU A 107 -10.47 12.07 1.03
C LEU A 107 -11.87 12.27 0.45
N ALA A 108 -12.04 12.26 -0.87
CA ALA A 108 -13.34 12.39 -1.53
C ALA A 108 -14.24 11.17 -1.24
N ALA A 109 -13.71 9.96 -1.24
CA ALA A 109 -14.46 8.76 -0.88
C ALA A 109 -14.92 8.78 0.59
N ARG A 110 -14.06 9.26 1.50
CA ARG A 110 -14.41 9.47 2.91
C ARG A 110 -15.55 10.50 3.07
N GLU A 111 -15.47 11.62 2.38
CA GLU A 111 -16.50 12.66 2.45
C GLU A 111 -17.87 12.15 2.03
N LYS A 112 -17.92 11.22 1.08
CA LYS A 112 -19.15 10.53 0.65
C LYS A 112 -19.56 9.39 1.58
N GLY A 113 -18.76 9.06 2.59
CA GLY A 113 -19.06 7.99 3.55
C GLY A 113 -18.93 6.58 2.95
N LEU A 114 -18.12 6.39 1.90
CA LEU A 114 -17.96 5.11 1.21
C LEU A 114 -16.98 4.17 1.94
N ILE A 115 -16.09 4.70 2.77
CA ILE A 115 -14.98 3.94 3.37
C ILE A 115 -15.41 3.34 4.70
N GLN A 116 -15.25 2.02 4.85
CA GLN A 116 -15.46 1.27 6.10
C GLN A 116 -14.13 1.01 6.83
N PHE A 117 -13.05 0.83 6.08
CA PHE A 117 -11.69 0.61 6.58
C PHE A 117 -10.70 1.12 5.55
N VAL A 118 -9.56 1.65 5.97
CA VAL A 118 -8.45 2.05 5.10
C VAL A 118 -7.13 1.66 5.75
N THR A 119 -6.22 1.11 4.96
CA THR A 119 -4.83 0.84 5.33
C THR A 119 -3.89 1.05 4.14
N ASP A 120 -2.61 1.25 4.41
CA ASP A 120 -1.59 1.28 3.37
C ASP A 120 -1.10 -0.12 2.97
N CYS A 121 -0.33 -0.17 1.88
CA CYS A 121 0.41 -1.35 1.45
C CYS A 121 1.90 -1.17 1.77
N GLY A 122 2.24 -0.94 3.02
CA GLY A 122 3.62 -0.81 3.49
C GLY A 122 4.41 -2.12 3.40
N ALA A 123 5.14 -2.46 4.45
CA ALA A 123 5.90 -3.71 4.51
C ALA A 123 5.01 -4.94 4.27
N GLY A 124 5.40 -5.80 3.31
CA GLY A 124 4.62 -6.96 2.89
C GLY A 124 3.48 -6.66 1.91
N GLY A 125 3.32 -5.43 1.46
CA GLY A 125 2.41 -5.05 0.39
C GLY A 125 0.95 -5.51 0.58
N PHE A 126 0.37 -6.17 -0.42
CA PHE A 126 -1.00 -6.67 -0.33
C PHE A 126 -1.19 -7.74 0.74
N SER A 127 -0.13 -8.50 1.09
CA SER A 127 -0.24 -9.55 2.11
C SER A 127 -0.53 -8.96 3.48
N SER A 128 0.11 -7.86 3.84
CA SER A 128 -0.16 -7.19 5.11
C SER A 128 -1.49 -6.44 5.09
N ALA A 129 -1.79 -5.69 4.02
CA ALA A 129 -3.04 -4.95 3.90
C ALA A 129 -4.28 -5.87 3.92
N ALA A 130 -4.29 -6.93 3.09
CA ALA A 130 -5.38 -7.89 3.07
C ALA A 130 -5.45 -8.72 4.36
N GLY A 131 -4.30 -9.14 4.91
CA GLY A 131 -4.22 -9.86 6.16
C GLY A 131 -4.78 -9.08 7.35
N GLU A 132 -4.45 -7.79 7.46
CA GLU A 132 -5.01 -6.90 8.48
C GLU A 132 -6.53 -6.77 8.34
N MET A 133 -7.00 -6.50 7.12
CA MET A 133 -8.42 -6.25 6.87
C MET A 133 -9.29 -7.50 7.03
N LEU A 134 -8.80 -8.67 6.62
CA LEU A 134 -9.54 -9.93 6.63
C LEU A 134 -9.35 -10.76 7.91
N ARG A 135 -8.57 -10.25 8.88
CA ARG A 135 -8.21 -10.97 10.11
C ARG A 135 -9.41 -11.53 10.87
N ASP A 136 -10.51 -10.80 10.93
CA ASP A 136 -11.68 -11.17 11.73
C ASP A 136 -12.81 -11.81 10.89
N THR A 137 -12.67 -11.83 9.56
CA THR A 137 -13.72 -12.34 8.66
C THR A 137 -13.24 -13.49 7.79
N GLY A 138 -11.98 -13.47 7.37
CA GLY A 138 -11.53 -14.22 6.23
C GLY A 138 -12.03 -13.63 4.91
N GLY A 139 -11.60 -14.18 3.80
CA GLY A 139 -12.00 -13.75 2.47
C GLY A 139 -11.09 -14.30 1.37
N GLU A 140 -11.47 -14.01 0.14
CA GLU A 140 -10.74 -14.42 -1.05
C GLU A 140 -10.06 -13.20 -1.71
N VAL A 141 -8.74 -13.32 -1.95
CA VAL A 141 -7.87 -12.32 -2.60
C VAL A 141 -7.59 -12.77 -4.02
N TRP A 142 -7.67 -11.86 -5.00
CA TRP A 142 -7.45 -12.12 -6.43
C TRP A 142 -6.25 -11.32 -6.95
N LEU A 143 -5.09 -11.96 -7.02
CA LEU A 143 -3.84 -11.31 -7.43
C LEU A 143 -3.82 -10.94 -8.92
N GLU A 144 -4.54 -11.68 -9.74
CA GLU A 144 -4.69 -11.42 -11.18
C GLU A 144 -5.32 -10.06 -11.50
N ASN A 145 -6.05 -9.48 -10.57
CA ASN A 145 -6.66 -8.17 -10.74
C ASN A 145 -5.66 -7.01 -10.58
N ALA A 146 -4.51 -7.27 -9.97
CA ALA A 146 -3.52 -6.23 -9.72
C ALA A 146 -2.84 -5.78 -11.02
N PRO A 147 -2.90 -4.48 -11.37
CA PRO A 147 -2.13 -3.95 -12.49
C PRO A 147 -0.64 -4.08 -12.23
N LEU A 148 0.09 -4.61 -13.21
CA LEU A 148 1.52 -4.90 -13.08
C LEU A 148 2.37 -3.89 -13.87
N LYS A 149 3.55 -3.53 -13.32
CA LYS A 149 4.62 -2.82 -14.04
C LYS A 149 5.45 -3.78 -14.89
N ALA A 150 5.54 -5.04 -14.47
CA ALA A 150 6.32 -6.09 -15.13
C ALA A 150 5.44 -7.34 -15.30
N PRO A 151 5.35 -7.93 -16.52
CA PRO A 151 4.42 -9.03 -16.79
C PRO A 151 4.84 -10.37 -16.14
N ASP A 152 6.11 -10.53 -15.76
CA ASP A 152 6.70 -11.81 -15.33
C ASP A 152 6.76 -11.95 -13.79
N LEU A 153 5.82 -11.32 -13.07
CA LEU A 153 5.76 -11.44 -11.61
C LEU A 153 5.10 -12.77 -11.20
N GLU A 154 5.77 -13.50 -10.34
CA GLU A 154 5.19 -14.68 -9.68
C GLU A 154 4.15 -14.26 -8.63
N SER A 155 3.24 -15.16 -8.26
CA SER A 155 2.15 -14.91 -7.32
C SER A 155 2.65 -14.30 -6.00
N TRP A 156 3.72 -14.86 -5.43
CA TRP A 156 4.29 -14.38 -4.17
C TRP A 156 4.89 -12.98 -4.33
N GLN A 157 5.48 -12.68 -5.49
CA GLN A 157 6.03 -11.35 -5.77
C GLN A 157 4.91 -10.29 -5.84
N VAL A 158 3.80 -10.61 -6.51
CA VAL A 158 2.63 -9.72 -6.54
C VAL A 158 2.08 -9.48 -5.14
N PHE A 159 2.01 -10.55 -4.31
CA PHE A 159 1.38 -10.50 -3.01
C PHE A 159 2.19 -9.72 -1.96
N ILE A 160 3.53 -9.85 -1.97
CA ILE A 160 4.40 -9.21 -0.98
C ILE A 160 5.16 -7.98 -1.49
N SER A 161 5.01 -7.61 -2.77
CA SER A 161 5.64 -6.40 -3.34
C SER A 161 5.30 -5.17 -2.50
N GLU A 162 6.29 -4.33 -2.25
CA GLU A 162 6.15 -3.07 -1.52
C GLU A 162 6.15 -1.87 -2.50
N SER A 163 5.61 -2.06 -3.70
CA SER A 163 5.43 -0.95 -4.64
C SER A 163 4.72 0.22 -3.97
N GLN A 164 5.26 1.42 -4.17
CA GLN A 164 4.87 2.61 -3.44
C GLN A 164 3.51 3.17 -3.87
N GLU A 165 2.97 4.09 -3.07
CA GLU A 165 1.75 4.87 -3.29
C GLU A 165 0.50 3.99 -3.50
N ARG A 166 0.37 2.93 -2.69
CA ARG A 166 -0.80 2.06 -2.73
C ARG A 166 -1.55 2.07 -1.41
N MET A 167 -2.86 2.17 -1.50
CA MET A 167 -3.79 2.07 -0.37
C MET A 167 -4.82 0.98 -0.66
N VAL A 168 -5.32 0.35 0.39
CA VAL A 168 -6.48 -0.56 0.31
C VAL A 168 -7.59 -0.01 1.17
N ILE A 169 -8.80 0.07 0.63
CA ILE A 169 -10.00 0.45 1.36
C ILE A 169 -11.04 -0.66 1.32
N ALA A 170 -11.80 -0.83 2.39
CA ALA A 170 -12.98 -1.69 2.40
C ALA A 170 -14.23 -0.84 2.17
N ILE A 171 -15.13 -1.33 1.35
CA ILE A 171 -16.40 -0.66 1.00
C ILE A 171 -17.57 -1.65 0.99
N ASP A 172 -18.79 -1.16 1.10
CA ASP A 172 -19.95 -1.92 0.68
C ASP A 172 -19.92 -2.17 -0.83
N GLU A 173 -20.23 -3.38 -1.28
CA GLU A 173 -20.20 -3.74 -2.70
C GLU A 173 -21.06 -2.82 -3.58
N LYS A 174 -22.21 -2.36 -3.05
CA LYS A 174 -23.12 -1.43 -3.76
C LYS A 174 -22.48 -0.08 -4.11
N ASP A 175 -21.43 0.31 -3.39
CA ASP A 175 -20.80 1.63 -3.50
C ASP A 175 -19.65 1.65 -4.55
N LEU A 176 -19.29 0.47 -5.09
CA LEU A 176 -18.24 0.36 -6.11
C LEU A 176 -18.45 1.27 -7.33
N PRO A 177 -19.67 1.40 -7.92
CA PRO A 177 -19.87 2.29 -9.07
C PRO A 177 -19.62 3.77 -8.75
N GLU A 178 -19.93 4.22 -7.54
CA GLU A 178 -19.66 5.60 -7.13
C GLU A 178 -18.18 5.82 -6.85
N LEU A 179 -17.53 4.83 -6.24
CA LEU A 179 -16.09 4.85 -6.01
C LEU A 179 -15.30 4.89 -7.33
N GLN A 180 -15.74 4.15 -8.35
CA GLN A 180 -15.13 4.17 -9.69
C GLN A 180 -15.25 5.56 -10.33
N LYS A 181 -16.40 6.24 -10.23
CA LYS A 181 -16.54 7.62 -10.74
C LYS A 181 -15.55 8.58 -10.08
N LEU A 182 -15.32 8.44 -8.78
CA LEU A 182 -14.29 9.22 -8.09
C LEU A 182 -12.89 8.89 -8.63
N ALA A 183 -12.60 7.61 -8.84
CA ALA A 183 -11.32 7.18 -9.40
C ALA A 183 -11.07 7.79 -10.79
N ASP A 184 -12.09 7.86 -11.63
CA ASP A 184 -12.02 8.49 -12.95
C ASP A 184 -11.74 10.01 -12.84
N ILE A 185 -12.38 10.70 -11.88
CA ILE A 185 -12.19 12.13 -11.64
C ILE A 185 -10.75 12.43 -11.19
N TYR A 186 -10.24 11.65 -10.23
CA TYR A 186 -8.91 11.84 -9.67
C TYR A 186 -7.81 11.15 -10.48
N GLN A 187 -8.17 10.43 -11.55
CA GLN A 187 -7.24 9.66 -12.38
C GLN A 187 -6.42 8.66 -11.57
N THR A 188 -7.06 8.01 -10.60
CA THR A 188 -6.48 6.97 -9.75
C THR A 188 -6.88 5.62 -10.31
N GLU A 189 -5.90 4.73 -10.55
CA GLU A 189 -6.19 3.35 -10.94
C GLU A 189 -6.68 2.57 -9.72
N ILE A 190 -7.84 1.91 -9.82
CA ILE A 190 -8.40 1.08 -8.75
C ILE A 190 -8.79 -0.30 -9.27
N PHE A 191 -8.79 -1.29 -8.39
CA PHE A 191 -9.25 -2.64 -8.71
C PHE A 191 -9.75 -3.37 -7.45
N VAL A 192 -10.62 -4.37 -7.64
CA VAL A 192 -11.08 -5.24 -6.57
C VAL A 192 -9.96 -6.23 -6.25
N LEU A 193 -9.33 -6.06 -5.09
CA LEU A 193 -8.28 -6.94 -4.60
C LEU A 193 -8.86 -8.18 -3.93
N ALA A 194 -9.91 -8.02 -3.11
CA ALA A 194 -10.47 -9.10 -2.32
C ALA A 194 -11.95 -8.89 -1.99
N LYS A 195 -12.59 -9.96 -1.51
CA LYS A 195 -13.92 -9.91 -0.90
C LYS A 195 -13.91 -10.66 0.44
N ALA A 196 -14.39 -10.00 1.48
CA ALA A 196 -14.62 -10.63 2.77
C ALA A 196 -15.84 -11.57 2.69
N ASP A 197 -15.72 -12.79 3.22
CA ASP A 197 -16.76 -13.82 3.03
C ASP A 197 -17.23 -14.50 4.34
N GLY A 198 -16.58 -14.24 5.46
CA GLY A 198 -16.90 -14.85 6.76
C GLY A 198 -16.34 -16.26 6.93
N SER A 199 -15.50 -16.75 6.04
CA SER A 199 -14.95 -18.10 6.05
C SER A 199 -13.92 -18.37 7.16
N GLN A 200 -13.40 -17.31 7.80
CA GLN A 200 -12.26 -17.35 8.71
C GLN A 200 -10.99 -17.91 8.03
N ARG A 201 -10.90 -17.76 6.73
CA ARG A 201 -9.74 -18.21 5.94
C ARG A 201 -9.25 -17.07 5.03
N LEU A 202 -7.96 -16.86 4.98
CA LEU A 202 -7.30 -16.04 3.99
C LEU A 202 -6.97 -16.94 2.80
N LYS A 203 -7.78 -16.85 1.75
CA LYS A 203 -7.59 -17.59 0.52
C LYS A 203 -7.07 -16.66 -0.56
N VAL A 204 -5.91 -17.00 -1.14
CA VAL A 204 -5.30 -16.19 -2.20
C VAL A 204 -5.33 -16.97 -3.50
N MET A 205 -5.88 -16.33 -4.51
CA MET A 205 -6.03 -16.86 -5.86
C MET A 205 -5.08 -16.15 -6.83
N HIS A 206 -4.60 -16.90 -7.80
CA HIS A 206 -3.87 -16.35 -8.94
C HIS A 206 -4.18 -17.17 -10.19
N HIS A 207 -4.81 -16.55 -11.18
CA HIS A 207 -5.25 -17.18 -12.43
C HIS A 207 -6.04 -18.48 -12.20
N GLY A 208 -7.01 -18.43 -11.28
CA GLY A 208 -7.88 -19.55 -10.95
C GLY A 208 -7.24 -20.64 -10.08
N THR A 209 -5.98 -20.48 -9.67
CA THR A 209 -5.28 -21.40 -8.78
C THR A 209 -5.21 -20.85 -7.37
N THR A 210 -5.52 -21.65 -6.36
CA THR A 210 -5.29 -21.29 -4.96
C THR A 210 -3.80 -21.40 -4.65
N VAL A 211 -3.15 -20.25 -4.35
CA VAL A 211 -1.73 -20.16 -4.04
C VAL A 211 -1.44 -20.04 -2.54
N CYS A 212 -2.45 -19.68 -1.76
CA CYS A 212 -2.39 -19.66 -0.30
C CYS A 212 -3.79 -19.93 0.27
N ASP A 213 -3.88 -20.66 1.37
CA ASP A 213 -5.12 -20.94 2.09
C ASP A 213 -4.81 -21.15 3.58
N LEU A 214 -4.97 -20.09 4.39
CA LEU A 214 -4.63 -20.06 5.80
C LEU A 214 -5.86 -19.76 6.65
N HIS A 215 -5.90 -20.30 7.86
CA HIS A 215 -6.88 -19.89 8.87
C HIS A 215 -6.44 -18.56 9.48
N VAL A 216 -7.34 -17.58 9.56
CA VAL A 216 -7.10 -16.25 10.17
C VAL A 216 -7.58 -16.22 11.60
#